data_3014dad742a8b9c0266d5f1dfe90a235
#
_entry.id   3014dad742a8b9c0266d5f1dfe90a235
#
_cell.length_a   1.000
_cell.length_b   1.000
_cell.length_c   1.000
_cell.angle_alpha   90.00
_cell.angle_beta   90.00
_cell.angle_gamma   90.00
#
_symmetry.space_group_name_H-M   'P 1'
#
loop_
_entity.id
_entity.type
_entity.pdbx_description
1 polymer ?
#
loop_
_entity_poly.entity_id
_entity_poly.type
_entity_poly.pdbx_seq_one_letter_code
_entity_poly.pdbx_strand_id
1 'polypeptide(L)'
;MRKFVLLALLVTPGCAMAGTVMGNGGSTFAEQLVQETTSMMQYARQAQQLQQQIQMVSDQAMNLATVPQSLWSTALLPIQDLANLEQQMQGYSYGLQNTISQFSNQYPGWNSSGYNYNGQLSTLDNSTLQSIQQALQVAGLNPNGYTTAQNAINSATAAGATSTGRLQVLQAATAIAGTEASQANQLLAVQQQYNAASEKYMATNLQATANNQQVTEQFFSQPAAPFTGGGMAVSPNTIP
;
A
#
# COMPACT_ATOMS: atom_id res chain seq x y z
N MET A 1 45.24 7.35 -16.07
CA MET A 1 44.47 8.06 -15.04
C MET A 1 43.21 8.67 -15.69
N ARG A 2 42.11 7.96 -15.67
CA ARG A 2 40.81 8.46 -16.18
C ARG A 2 39.94 8.75 -14.96
N LYS A 3 39.70 10.04 -14.71
CA LYS A 3 38.82 10.54 -13.65
C LYS A 3 37.37 10.33 -14.10
N PHE A 4 36.67 9.39 -13.51
CA PHE A 4 35.22 9.29 -13.61
C PHE A 4 34.59 10.33 -12.66
N VAL A 5 34.01 11.36 -13.23
CA VAL A 5 33.19 12.33 -12.51
C VAL A 5 31.79 11.70 -12.42
N LEU A 6 31.43 11.22 -11.25
CA LEU A 6 30.08 10.74 -10.94
C LEU A 6 29.23 11.98 -10.63
N LEU A 7 28.41 12.36 -11.62
CA LEU A 7 27.42 13.42 -11.47
C LEU A 7 26.23 12.85 -10.69
N ALA A 8 26.20 13.08 -9.38
CA ALA A 8 25.04 12.78 -8.53
C ALA A 8 23.95 13.82 -8.83
N LEU A 9 22.92 13.41 -9.59
CA LEU A 9 21.71 14.19 -9.79
C LEU A 9 20.86 14.09 -8.51
N LEU A 10 20.98 15.07 -7.64
CA LEU A 10 20.08 15.26 -6.50
C LEU A 10 18.72 15.73 -7.04
N VAL A 11 17.81 14.79 -7.24
CA VAL A 11 16.40 15.12 -7.44
C VAL A 11 15.79 15.36 -6.06
N THR A 12 15.74 16.63 -5.65
CA THR A 12 14.95 17.03 -4.48
C THR A 12 13.47 16.91 -4.85
N PRO A 13 12.67 16.11 -4.16
CA PRO A 13 11.21 16.17 -4.31
C PRO A 13 10.75 17.50 -3.72
N GLY A 14 10.34 18.43 -4.61
CA GLY A 14 9.66 19.65 -4.21
C GLY A 14 8.40 19.28 -3.45
N CYS A 15 8.34 19.64 -2.16
CA CYS A 15 7.10 19.64 -1.40
C CYS A 15 6.14 20.64 -2.02
N ALA A 16 5.26 20.17 -2.90
CA ALA A 16 4.09 20.96 -3.30
C ALA A 16 3.17 21.00 -2.07
N MET A 17 3.20 22.10 -1.35
CA MET A 17 2.17 22.46 -0.37
C MET A 17 0.88 22.68 -1.15
N ALA A 18 0.07 21.63 -1.31
CA ALA A 18 -1.29 21.74 -1.77
C ALA A 18 -2.10 22.43 -0.66
N GLY A 19 -2.53 23.65 -0.95
CA GLY A 19 -3.37 24.43 -0.05
C GLY A 19 -4.64 23.68 0.31
N THR A 20 -4.99 23.68 1.57
CA THR A 20 -6.25 23.17 2.11
C THR A 20 -7.42 23.92 1.49
N VAL A 21 -8.05 23.33 0.49
CA VAL A 21 -9.38 23.75 0.06
C VAL A 21 -10.38 23.03 0.96
N MET A 22 -10.92 23.78 1.92
CA MET A 22 -12.04 23.37 2.74
C MET A 22 -13.26 23.24 1.82
N GLY A 23 -13.60 22.03 1.41
CA GLY A 23 -14.79 21.78 0.61
C GLY A 23 -15.09 20.30 0.46
N ASN A 24 -16.07 19.84 1.19
CA ASN A 24 -16.81 18.58 1.01
C ASN A 24 -15.95 17.29 0.98
N GLY A 25 -16.08 16.47 2.01
CA GLY A 25 -15.28 15.27 2.35
C GLY A 25 -15.07 14.16 1.29
N GLY A 26 -15.36 14.42 0.02
CA GLY A 26 -15.09 13.49 -1.10
C GLY A 26 -13.77 13.74 -1.82
N SER A 27 -13.30 14.99 -1.89
CA SER A 27 -12.04 15.32 -2.60
C SER A 27 -10.80 14.91 -1.82
N THR A 28 -10.81 15.04 -0.51
CA THR A 28 -9.68 14.69 0.36
C THR A 28 -9.39 13.18 0.37
N PHE A 29 -10.42 12.34 0.24
CA PHE A 29 -10.26 10.90 0.21
C PHE A 29 -9.62 10.42 -1.11
N ALA A 30 -10.08 10.94 -2.25
CA ALA A 30 -9.50 10.61 -3.56
C ALA A 30 -8.03 11.07 -3.67
N GLU A 31 -7.70 12.24 -3.13
CA GLU A 31 -6.32 12.75 -3.09
C GLU A 31 -5.42 11.87 -2.20
N GLN A 32 -5.89 11.40 -1.05
CA GLN A 32 -5.16 10.47 -0.19
C GLN A 32 -4.86 9.16 -0.91
N LEU A 33 -5.85 8.58 -1.61
CA LEU A 33 -5.66 7.35 -2.38
C LEU A 33 -4.59 7.49 -3.47
N VAL A 34 -4.59 8.60 -4.21
CA VAL A 34 -3.57 8.87 -5.23
C VAL A 34 -2.19 9.01 -4.59
N GLN A 35 -2.09 9.68 -3.45
CA GLN A 35 -0.83 9.87 -2.73
C GLN A 35 -0.29 8.54 -2.18
N GLU A 36 -1.14 7.70 -1.61
CA GLU A 36 -0.79 6.36 -1.14
C GLU A 36 -0.31 5.47 -2.29
N THR A 37 -1.01 5.45 -3.42
CA THR A 37 -0.61 4.68 -4.60
C THR A 37 0.75 5.13 -5.15
N THR A 38 1.01 6.43 -5.20
CA THR A 38 2.30 6.99 -5.65
C THR A 38 3.42 6.56 -4.72
N SER A 39 3.20 6.61 -3.42
CA SER A 39 4.17 6.17 -2.42
C SER A 39 4.48 4.69 -2.55
N MET A 40 3.46 3.84 -2.70
CA MET A 40 3.63 2.40 -2.94
C MET A 40 4.47 2.09 -4.19
N MET A 41 4.25 2.82 -5.29
CA MET A 41 5.08 2.69 -6.49
C MET A 41 6.54 3.07 -6.25
N GLN A 42 6.80 4.08 -5.41
CA GLN A 42 8.16 4.47 -5.04
C GLN A 42 8.85 3.37 -4.24
N TYR A 43 8.15 2.74 -3.28
CA TYR A 43 8.69 1.62 -2.50
C TYR A 43 8.99 0.40 -3.37
N ALA A 44 8.09 0.03 -4.27
CA ALA A 44 8.33 -1.07 -5.19
C ALA A 44 9.62 -0.86 -6.02
N ARG A 45 9.83 0.37 -6.51
CA ARG A 45 11.06 0.73 -7.24
C ARG A 45 12.30 0.71 -6.36
N GLN A 46 12.21 1.22 -5.13
CA GLN A 46 13.32 1.20 -4.18
C GLN A 46 13.71 -0.24 -3.82
N ALA A 47 12.73 -1.11 -3.54
CA ALA A 47 12.97 -2.53 -3.27
C ALA A 47 13.71 -3.21 -4.43
N GLN A 48 13.28 -2.97 -5.67
CA GLN A 48 13.94 -3.50 -6.87
C GLN A 48 15.37 -2.96 -7.05
N GLN A 49 15.61 -1.68 -6.77
CA GLN A 49 16.94 -1.09 -6.84
C GLN A 49 17.88 -1.68 -5.77
N LEU A 50 17.39 -1.85 -4.54
CA LEU A 50 18.15 -2.48 -3.47
C LEU A 50 18.49 -3.94 -3.80
N GLN A 51 17.52 -4.68 -4.35
CA GLN A 51 17.74 -6.05 -4.83
C GLN A 51 18.88 -6.10 -5.84
N GLN A 52 18.86 -5.23 -6.85
CA GLN A 52 19.92 -5.18 -7.89
C GLN A 52 21.28 -4.82 -7.30
N GLN A 53 21.35 -3.85 -6.37
CA GLN A 53 22.59 -3.45 -5.73
C GLN A 53 23.20 -4.59 -4.89
N ILE A 54 22.39 -5.25 -4.07
CA ILE A 54 22.83 -6.38 -3.25
C ILE A 54 23.25 -7.54 -4.14
N GLN A 55 22.48 -7.83 -5.20
CA GLN A 55 22.81 -8.87 -6.18
C GLN A 55 24.17 -8.64 -6.84
N MET A 56 24.45 -7.40 -7.31
CA MET A 56 25.75 -7.07 -7.92
C MET A 56 26.92 -7.34 -6.96
N VAL A 57 26.79 -6.99 -5.68
CA VAL A 57 27.82 -7.26 -4.69
C VAL A 57 27.94 -8.76 -4.38
N SER A 58 26.80 -9.46 -4.30
CA SER A 58 26.76 -10.91 -4.10
C SER A 58 27.47 -11.65 -5.23
N ASP A 59 27.19 -11.28 -6.50
CA ASP A 59 27.82 -11.88 -7.68
C ASP A 59 29.34 -11.66 -7.71
N GLN A 60 29.81 -10.47 -7.30
CA GLN A 60 31.24 -10.20 -7.13
C GLN A 60 31.85 -11.03 -6.01
N ALA A 61 31.11 -11.25 -4.92
CA ALA A 61 31.58 -12.00 -3.77
C ALA A 61 31.63 -13.52 -4.01
N MET A 62 30.74 -14.06 -4.82
CA MET A 62 30.66 -15.52 -5.10
C MET A 62 31.95 -16.08 -5.73
N ASN A 63 32.71 -15.26 -6.45
CA ASN A 63 33.97 -15.67 -7.05
C ASN A 63 35.18 -15.54 -6.12
N LEU A 64 34.98 -15.17 -4.87
CA LEU A 64 36.03 -14.92 -3.89
C LEU A 64 35.98 -15.98 -2.79
N ALA A 65 37.16 -16.48 -2.38
CA ALA A 65 37.24 -17.40 -1.25
C ALA A 65 36.82 -16.75 0.08
N THR A 66 37.00 -15.43 0.19
CA THR A 66 36.56 -14.63 1.34
C THR A 66 36.08 -13.28 0.84
N VAL A 67 35.01 -12.73 1.41
CA VAL A 67 34.51 -11.40 1.04
C VAL A 67 35.40 -10.31 1.66
N PRO A 68 36.11 -9.49 0.85
CA PRO A 68 36.94 -8.40 1.36
C PRO A 68 36.13 -7.36 2.11
N GLN A 69 36.77 -6.65 3.05
CA GLN A 69 36.12 -5.58 3.82
C GLN A 69 35.59 -4.45 2.94
N SER A 70 36.28 -4.13 1.84
CA SER A 70 35.84 -3.10 0.88
C SER A 70 34.55 -3.48 0.19
N LEU A 71 34.37 -4.76 -0.20
CA LEU A 71 33.14 -5.25 -0.81
C LEU A 71 32.01 -5.29 0.21
N TRP A 72 32.31 -5.73 1.43
CA TRP A 72 31.35 -5.75 2.53
C TRP A 72 30.84 -4.35 2.88
N SER A 73 31.72 -3.36 2.98
CA SER A 73 31.30 -1.97 3.25
C SER A 73 30.40 -1.39 2.14
N THR A 74 30.57 -1.84 0.91
CA THR A 74 29.68 -1.46 -0.20
C THR A 74 28.30 -2.09 -0.08
N ALA A 75 28.21 -3.32 0.41
CA ALA A 75 26.95 -4.04 0.62
C ALA A 75 26.17 -3.57 1.85
N LEU A 76 26.89 -3.08 2.86
CA LEU A 76 26.29 -2.77 4.16
C LEU A 76 25.20 -1.69 4.07
N LEU A 77 25.41 -0.66 3.26
CA LEU A 77 24.44 0.42 3.09
C LEU A 77 23.15 -0.06 2.45
N PRO A 78 23.15 -0.75 1.29
CA PRO A 78 21.91 -1.32 0.72
C PRO A 78 21.19 -2.30 1.65
N ILE A 79 21.92 -3.07 2.48
CA ILE A 79 21.29 -3.98 3.45
C ILE A 79 20.61 -3.20 4.58
N GLN A 80 21.21 -2.11 5.05
CA GLN A 80 20.59 -1.22 6.03
C GLN A 80 19.36 -0.51 5.44
N ASP A 81 19.45 -0.07 4.19
CA ASP A 81 18.33 0.55 3.48
C ASP A 81 17.19 -0.44 3.27
N LEU A 82 17.49 -1.74 3.06
CA LEU A 82 16.49 -2.80 3.00
C LEU A 82 15.74 -2.94 4.34
N ALA A 83 16.45 -2.86 5.46
CA ALA A 83 15.83 -2.90 6.79
C ALA A 83 14.92 -1.67 7.03
N ASN A 84 15.33 -0.50 6.58
CA ASN A 84 14.52 0.72 6.67
C ASN A 84 13.29 0.64 5.76
N LEU A 85 13.43 0.06 4.57
CA LEU A 85 12.34 -0.13 3.62
C LEU A 85 11.27 -1.06 4.20
N GLU A 86 11.67 -2.18 4.80
CA GLU A 86 10.75 -3.11 5.47
C GLU A 86 9.93 -2.41 6.55
N GLN A 87 10.56 -1.62 7.40
CA GLN A 87 9.85 -0.85 8.42
C GLN A 87 8.84 0.14 7.83
N GLN A 88 9.18 0.78 6.71
CA GLN A 88 8.29 1.68 6.01
C GLN A 88 7.10 0.93 5.39
N MET A 89 7.35 -0.23 4.77
CA MET A 89 6.30 -1.07 4.18
C MET A 89 5.29 -1.57 5.22
N GLN A 90 5.75 -1.97 6.40
CA GLN A 90 4.87 -2.30 7.52
C GLN A 90 3.99 -1.11 7.92
N GLY A 91 4.55 0.10 8.01
CA GLY A 91 3.80 1.32 8.27
C GLY A 91 2.70 1.57 7.23
N TYR A 92 2.99 1.30 5.95
CA TYR A 92 1.99 1.41 4.87
C TYR A 92 0.90 0.36 4.94
N SER A 93 1.24 -0.89 5.24
CA SER A 93 0.25 -1.95 5.41
C SER A 93 -0.76 -1.59 6.52
N TYR A 94 -0.28 -1.08 7.66
CA TYR A 94 -1.15 -0.58 8.73
C TYR A 94 -1.96 0.65 8.32
N GLY A 95 -1.35 1.59 7.60
CA GLY A 95 -2.03 2.77 7.07
C GLY A 95 -3.17 2.39 6.13
N LEU A 96 -2.93 1.49 5.19
CA LEU A 96 -3.92 0.99 4.25
C LEU A 96 -5.07 0.27 4.97
N GLN A 97 -4.78 -0.59 5.95
CA GLN A 97 -5.81 -1.25 6.78
C GLN A 97 -6.69 -0.22 7.49
N ASN A 98 -6.09 0.82 8.05
CA ASN A 98 -6.84 1.89 8.73
C ASN A 98 -7.72 2.67 7.75
N THR A 99 -7.21 3.03 6.58
CA THR A 99 -7.97 3.73 5.53
C THR A 99 -9.15 2.89 5.05
N ILE A 100 -8.96 1.59 4.81
CA ILE A 100 -10.03 0.65 4.44
C ILE A 100 -11.09 0.57 5.56
N SER A 101 -10.66 0.51 6.81
CA SER A 101 -11.57 0.43 7.96
C SER A 101 -12.39 1.72 8.12
N GLN A 102 -11.77 2.89 7.99
CA GLN A 102 -12.48 4.17 8.03
C GLN A 102 -13.48 4.30 6.90
N PHE A 103 -13.11 3.92 5.67
CA PHE A 103 -14.02 3.93 4.53
C PHE A 103 -15.22 2.99 4.75
N SER A 104 -14.95 1.78 5.24
CA SER A 104 -16.00 0.80 5.54
C SER A 104 -16.99 1.29 6.61
N ASN A 105 -16.50 2.03 7.61
CA ASN A 105 -17.35 2.62 8.65
C ASN A 105 -18.17 3.80 8.11
N GLN A 106 -17.62 4.60 7.23
CA GLN A 106 -18.31 5.75 6.64
C GLN A 106 -19.35 5.33 5.59
N TYR A 107 -19.13 4.21 4.91
CA TYR A 107 -19.98 3.68 3.86
C TYR A 107 -20.43 2.25 4.19
N PRO A 108 -21.46 2.08 5.06
CA PRO A 108 -22.00 0.77 5.39
C PRO A 108 -22.51 0.08 4.11
N GLY A 109 -22.12 -1.18 3.92
CA GLY A 109 -22.44 -1.95 2.70
C GLY A 109 -21.29 -2.03 1.69
N TRP A 110 -20.21 -1.28 1.87
CA TRP A 110 -18.97 -1.42 1.11
C TRP A 110 -18.42 -2.85 1.12
N ASN A 111 -18.46 -3.52 2.29
CA ASN A 111 -18.00 -4.91 2.46
C ASN A 111 -18.84 -5.97 1.72
N SER A 112 -20.00 -5.58 1.17
CA SER A 112 -20.83 -6.51 0.38
C SER A 112 -20.19 -6.92 -0.95
N SER A 113 -19.08 -6.29 -1.35
CA SER A 113 -18.30 -6.65 -2.53
C SER A 113 -17.49 -7.96 -2.41
N GLY A 114 -17.47 -8.61 -1.25
CA GLY A 114 -16.86 -9.92 -1.04
C GLY A 114 -15.32 -9.93 -1.01
N TYR A 115 -14.65 -8.79 -1.03
CA TYR A 115 -13.19 -8.71 -1.04
C TYR A 115 -12.63 -8.45 0.37
N ASN A 116 -11.84 -9.40 0.88
CA ASN A 116 -11.23 -9.31 2.21
C ASN A 116 -9.83 -8.70 2.16
N TYR A 117 -9.73 -7.37 2.06
CA TYR A 117 -8.45 -6.66 2.01
C TYR A 117 -7.60 -6.87 3.26
N ASN A 118 -8.20 -6.83 4.46
CA ASN A 118 -7.47 -7.02 5.72
C ASN A 118 -6.86 -8.42 5.82
N GLY A 119 -7.61 -9.44 5.41
CA GLY A 119 -7.11 -10.81 5.36
C GLY A 119 -5.96 -10.97 4.37
N GLN A 120 -6.01 -10.32 3.23
CA GLN A 120 -4.93 -10.34 2.24
C GLN A 120 -3.66 -9.67 2.75
N LEU A 121 -3.75 -8.51 3.40
CA LEU A 121 -2.60 -7.81 3.97
C LEU A 121 -1.94 -8.66 5.08
N SER A 122 -2.74 -9.24 5.98
CA SER A 122 -2.21 -10.12 7.02
C SER A 122 -1.53 -11.38 6.45
N THR A 123 -2.09 -11.96 5.39
CA THR A 123 -1.47 -13.11 4.70
C THR A 123 -0.17 -12.73 4.04
N LEU A 124 -0.10 -11.54 3.44
CA LEU A 124 1.11 -11.00 2.80
C LEU A 124 2.24 -10.84 3.81
N ASP A 125 1.99 -10.17 4.95
CA ASP A 125 2.98 -9.96 5.99
C ASP A 125 3.53 -11.30 6.54
N ASN A 126 2.66 -12.27 6.80
CA ASN A 126 3.07 -13.59 7.28
C ASN A 126 3.87 -14.38 6.23
N SER A 127 3.45 -14.35 4.97
CA SER A 127 4.17 -15.05 3.89
C SER A 127 5.55 -14.47 3.63
N THR A 128 5.69 -13.16 3.79
CA THR A 128 6.98 -12.47 3.66
C THR A 128 7.94 -12.88 4.75
N LEU A 129 7.51 -12.85 6.01
CA LEU A 129 8.34 -13.28 7.11
C LEU A 129 8.79 -14.74 6.95
N GLN A 130 7.90 -15.64 6.51
CA GLN A 130 8.27 -17.04 6.22
C GLN A 130 9.31 -17.13 5.11
N SER A 131 9.18 -16.37 4.03
CA SER A 131 10.15 -16.35 2.92
C SER A 131 11.51 -15.84 3.37
N ILE A 132 11.55 -14.82 4.23
CA ILE A 132 12.79 -14.31 4.83
C ILE A 132 13.44 -15.36 5.73
N GLN A 133 12.67 -16.03 6.56
CA GLN A 133 13.18 -17.13 7.41
C GLN A 133 13.79 -18.27 6.57
N GLN A 134 13.14 -18.63 5.46
CA GLN A 134 13.66 -19.61 4.51
C GLN A 134 14.97 -19.15 3.86
N ALA A 135 15.07 -17.89 3.47
CA ALA A 135 16.29 -17.32 2.90
C ALA A 135 17.47 -17.36 3.89
N LEU A 136 17.21 -17.05 5.15
CA LEU A 136 18.22 -17.14 6.22
C LEU A 136 18.66 -18.61 6.45
N GLN A 137 17.73 -19.54 6.42
CA GLN A 137 18.03 -20.95 6.57
C GLN A 137 18.91 -21.49 5.42
N VAL A 138 18.59 -21.14 4.18
CA VAL A 138 19.38 -21.51 2.99
C VAL A 138 20.78 -20.91 3.05
N ALA A 139 20.92 -19.69 3.57
CA ALA A 139 22.21 -19.03 3.76
C ALA A 139 23.01 -19.59 4.96
N GLY A 140 22.48 -20.55 5.72
CA GLY A 140 23.12 -21.12 6.90
C GLY A 140 23.08 -20.20 8.14
N LEU A 141 22.20 -19.21 8.15
CA LEU A 141 21.93 -18.35 9.28
C LEU A 141 20.79 -18.93 10.13
N ASN A 142 20.82 -18.66 11.45
CA ASN A 142 19.78 -19.19 12.34
C ASN A 142 18.46 -18.40 12.18
N PRO A 143 17.41 -18.98 11.61
CA PRO A 143 16.14 -18.28 11.38
C PRO A 143 15.20 -18.28 12.61
N ASN A 144 15.59 -18.98 13.70
CA ASN A 144 14.72 -19.14 14.85
C ASN A 144 14.65 -17.87 15.71
N GLY A 145 13.45 -17.48 16.08
CA GLY A 145 13.21 -16.40 17.05
C GLY A 145 12.98 -15.02 16.44
N TYR A 146 12.86 -14.91 15.11
CA TYR A 146 12.51 -13.63 14.50
C TYR A 146 10.99 -13.43 14.43
N THR A 147 10.52 -12.34 15.02
CA THR A 147 9.12 -11.94 15.00
C THR A 147 8.80 -10.96 13.87
N THR A 148 9.84 -10.34 13.30
CA THR A 148 9.73 -9.38 12.22
C THR A 148 10.86 -9.56 11.20
N ALA A 149 10.63 -9.18 9.96
CA ALA A 149 11.64 -9.14 8.91
C ALA A 149 12.80 -8.22 9.28
N GLN A 150 12.52 -7.08 9.90
CA GLN A 150 13.54 -6.16 10.43
C GLN A 150 14.54 -6.86 11.37
N ASN A 151 14.05 -7.64 12.33
CA ASN A 151 14.91 -8.37 13.26
C ASN A 151 15.77 -9.42 12.54
N ALA A 152 15.20 -10.07 11.53
CA ALA A 152 15.91 -11.05 10.71
C ALA A 152 17.07 -10.39 9.93
N ILE A 153 16.81 -9.23 9.29
CA ILE A 153 17.80 -8.47 8.54
C ILE A 153 18.91 -7.94 9.47
N ASN A 154 18.54 -7.38 10.62
CA ASN A 154 19.50 -6.89 11.61
C ASN A 154 20.43 -8.01 12.13
N SER A 155 19.87 -9.19 12.40
CA SER A 155 20.63 -10.34 12.87
C SER A 155 21.54 -10.90 11.77
N ALA A 156 21.07 -10.94 10.52
CA ALA A 156 21.92 -11.28 9.37
C ALA A 156 23.08 -10.32 9.24
N THR A 157 22.83 -9.00 9.33
CA THR A 157 23.88 -7.97 9.26
C THR A 157 24.94 -8.14 10.36
N ALA A 158 24.52 -8.47 11.60
CA ALA A 158 25.43 -8.75 12.69
C ALA A 158 26.32 -9.98 12.42
N ALA A 159 25.76 -11.04 11.81
CA ALA A 159 26.53 -12.23 11.42
C ALA A 159 27.63 -11.92 10.39
N GLY A 160 27.48 -10.88 9.59
CA GLY A 160 28.48 -10.40 8.63
C GLY A 160 29.72 -9.76 9.25
N ALA A 161 29.81 -9.65 10.58
CA ALA A 161 31.03 -9.17 11.27
C ALA A 161 32.22 -10.13 11.05
N THR A 162 31.98 -11.41 10.78
CA THR A 162 33.03 -12.39 10.47
C THR A 162 33.23 -12.50 8.94
N SER A 163 34.45 -12.84 8.52
CA SER A 163 34.77 -13.02 7.09
C SER A 163 33.96 -14.16 6.45
N THR A 164 33.72 -15.23 7.18
CA THR A 164 32.92 -16.37 6.72
C THR A 164 31.43 -16.03 6.65
N GLY A 165 30.93 -15.24 7.62
CA GLY A 165 29.52 -14.84 7.66
C GLY A 165 29.10 -13.86 6.57
N ARG A 166 30.05 -13.09 6.02
CA ARG A 166 29.75 -12.04 5.02
C ARG A 166 29.11 -12.59 3.76
N LEU A 167 29.62 -13.70 3.22
CA LEU A 167 29.06 -14.32 2.03
C LEU A 167 27.64 -14.86 2.29
N GLN A 168 27.45 -15.49 3.45
CA GLN A 168 26.15 -15.99 3.86
C GLN A 168 25.14 -14.86 4.00
N VAL A 169 25.55 -13.75 4.61
CA VAL A 169 24.70 -12.54 4.73
C VAL A 169 24.34 -11.95 3.37
N LEU A 170 25.31 -11.88 2.44
CA LEU A 170 25.02 -11.38 1.08
C LEU A 170 24.00 -12.25 0.35
N GLN A 171 24.14 -13.58 0.45
CA GLN A 171 23.17 -14.51 -0.14
C GLN A 171 21.78 -14.37 0.49
N ALA A 172 21.71 -14.30 1.83
CA ALA A 172 20.47 -14.07 2.54
C ALA A 172 19.86 -12.72 2.16
N ALA A 173 20.63 -11.64 2.16
CA ALA A 173 20.17 -10.30 1.84
C ALA A 173 19.66 -10.19 0.41
N THR A 174 20.27 -10.87 -0.56
CA THR A 174 19.78 -10.95 -1.94
C THR A 174 18.40 -11.61 -2.01
N ALA A 175 18.21 -12.72 -1.31
CA ALA A 175 16.94 -13.43 -1.29
C ALA A 175 15.85 -12.62 -0.55
N ILE A 176 16.21 -11.99 0.57
CA ILE A 176 15.31 -11.10 1.32
C ILE A 176 14.88 -9.91 0.44
N ALA A 177 15.83 -9.24 -0.21
CA ALA A 177 15.53 -8.11 -1.10
C ALA A 177 14.61 -8.52 -2.26
N GLY A 178 14.75 -9.74 -2.78
CA GLY A 178 13.84 -10.30 -3.78
C GLY A 178 12.41 -10.50 -3.23
N THR A 179 12.30 -10.95 -1.97
CA THR A 179 11.02 -11.10 -1.28
C THR A 179 10.36 -9.74 -1.05
N GLU A 180 11.13 -8.76 -0.57
CA GLU A 180 10.63 -7.39 -0.35
C GLU A 180 10.16 -6.72 -1.64
N ALA A 181 10.89 -6.89 -2.75
CA ALA A 181 10.46 -6.40 -4.05
C ALA A 181 9.14 -7.06 -4.52
N SER A 182 8.97 -8.35 -4.25
CA SER A 182 7.72 -9.07 -4.55
C SER A 182 6.56 -8.57 -3.69
N GLN A 183 6.80 -8.38 -2.40
CA GLN A 183 5.81 -7.87 -1.45
C GLN A 183 5.37 -6.44 -1.82
N ALA A 184 6.30 -5.55 -2.14
CA ALA A 184 6.00 -4.20 -2.57
C ALA A 184 5.09 -4.18 -3.81
N ASN A 185 5.33 -5.07 -4.79
CA ASN A 185 4.48 -5.21 -5.95
C ASN A 185 3.08 -5.77 -5.61
N GLN A 186 3.00 -6.72 -4.68
CA GLN A 186 1.70 -7.26 -4.23
C GLN A 186 0.91 -6.21 -3.44
N LEU A 187 1.57 -5.44 -2.59
CA LEU A 187 0.95 -4.35 -1.85
C LEU A 187 0.41 -3.27 -2.80
N LEU A 188 1.19 -2.94 -3.84
CA LEU A 188 0.74 -2.05 -4.91
C LEU A 188 -0.50 -2.59 -5.64
N ALA A 189 -0.54 -3.89 -5.93
CA ALA A 189 -1.71 -4.52 -6.56
C ALA A 189 -2.95 -4.48 -5.65
N VAL A 190 -2.80 -4.75 -4.35
CA VAL A 190 -3.89 -4.62 -3.36
C VAL A 190 -4.41 -3.18 -3.31
N GLN A 191 -3.51 -2.21 -3.28
CA GLN A 191 -3.87 -0.78 -3.28
C GLN A 191 -4.62 -0.38 -4.56
N GLN A 192 -4.17 -0.82 -5.73
CA GLN A 192 -4.85 -0.54 -7.00
C GLN A 192 -6.26 -1.15 -7.05
N GLN A 193 -6.41 -2.39 -6.59
CA GLN A 193 -7.72 -3.04 -6.50
C GLN A 193 -8.65 -2.31 -5.53
N TYR A 194 -8.14 -1.90 -4.38
CA TYR A 194 -8.90 -1.10 -3.42
C TYR A 194 -9.35 0.23 -4.03
N ASN A 195 -8.46 0.95 -4.71
CA ASN A 195 -8.78 2.21 -5.36
C ASN A 195 -9.88 2.03 -6.42
N ALA A 196 -9.75 1.04 -7.30
CA ALA A 196 -10.74 0.75 -8.35
C ALA A 196 -12.11 0.40 -7.75
N ALA A 197 -12.14 -0.40 -6.69
CA ALA A 197 -13.39 -0.76 -6.03
C ALA A 197 -14.02 0.44 -5.31
N SER A 198 -13.20 1.29 -4.67
CA SER A 198 -13.64 2.52 -4.02
C SER A 198 -14.22 3.54 -5.02
N GLU A 199 -13.54 3.75 -6.15
CA GLU A 199 -14.02 4.61 -7.23
C GLU A 199 -15.36 4.13 -7.79
N LYS A 200 -15.48 2.83 -8.04
CA LYS A 200 -16.74 2.23 -8.51
C LYS A 200 -17.87 2.43 -7.52
N TYR A 201 -17.60 2.23 -6.23
CA TYR A 201 -18.59 2.43 -5.17
C TYR A 201 -19.04 3.88 -5.09
N MET A 202 -18.10 4.84 -5.12
CA MET A 202 -18.42 6.27 -5.13
C MET A 202 -19.23 6.67 -6.38
N ALA A 203 -18.87 6.17 -7.55
CA ALA A 203 -19.61 6.42 -8.78
C ALA A 203 -21.05 5.91 -8.70
N THR A 204 -21.25 4.71 -8.15
CA THR A 204 -22.60 4.14 -7.95
C THR A 204 -23.43 4.98 -6.99
N ASN A 205 -22.84 5.47 -5.89
CA ASN A 205 -23.53 6.34 -4.94
C ASN A 205 -23.91 7.70 -5.54
N LEU A 206 -23.00 8.29 -6.33
CA LEU A 206 -23.27 9.54 -7.04
C LEU A 206 -24.43 9.36 -8.05
N GLN A 207 -24.43 8.25 -8.79
CA GLN A 207 -25.50 7.93 -9.73
C GLN A 207 -26.84 7.72 -9.01
N ALA A 208 -26.84 7.01 -7.88
CA ALA A 208 -28.04 6.85 -7.07
C ALA A 208 -28.57 8.19 -6.54
N THR A 209 -27.67 9.08 -6.10
CA THR A 209 -28.05 10.44 -5.66
C THR A 209 -28.61 11.26 -6.81
N ALA A 210 -27.99 11.23 -8.00
CA ALA A 210 -28.48 11.92 -9.18
C ALA A 210 -29.87 11.39 -9.62
N ASN A 211 -30.06 10.08 -9.61
CA ASN A 211 -31.36 9.47 -9.91
C ASN A 211 -32.43 9.90 -8.90
N ASN A 212 -32.10 9.95 -7.60
CA ASN A 212 -33.03 10.42 -6.57
C ASN A 212 -33.42 11.91 -6.77
N GLN A 213 -32.45 12.75 -7.14
CA GLN A 213 -32.72 14.14 -7.47
C GLN A 213 -33.64 14.26 -8.69
N GLN A 214 -33.38 13.49 -9.74
CA GLN A 214 -34.20 13.50 -10.95
C GLN A 214 -35.63 13.01 -10.66
N VAL A 215 -35.82 11.97 -9.85
CA VAL A 215 -37.14 11.51 -9.42
C VAL A 215 -37.84 12.59 -8.60
N THR A 216 -37.11 13.27 -7.71
CA THR A 216 -37.69 14.39 -6.92
C THR A 216 -38.10 15.55 -7.81
N GLU A 217 -37.27 15.95 -8.76
CA GLU A 217 -37.62 17.00 -9.73
C GLU A 217 -38.83 16.62 -10.58
N GLN A 218 -38.92 15.37 -11.05
CA GLN A 218 -40.09 14.88 -11.80
C GLN A 218 -41.35 14.89 -10.94
N PHE A 219 -41.26 14.53 -9.67
CA PHE A 219 -42.37 14.55 -8.74
C PHE A 219 -42.90 15.97 -8.54
N PHE A 220 -42.04 16.97 -8.34
CA PHE A 220 -42.45 18.35 -8.15
C PHE A 220 -42.80 19.09 -9.44
N SER A 221 -42.36 18.61 -10.60
CA SER A 221 -42.70 19.19 -11.91
C SER A 221 -44.06 18.67 -12.46
N GLN A 222 -44.59 17.59 -11.89
CA GLN A 222 -45.94 17.14 -12.27
C GLN A 222 -46.96 18.18 -11.80
N PRO A 223 -47.79 18.73 -12.73
CA PRO A 223 -48.86 19.59 -12.31
C PRO A 223 -49.80 18.83 -11.34
N ALA A 224 -50.07 19.45 -10.20
CA ALA A 224 -50.97 18.86 -9.21
C ALA A 224 -52.25 18.46 -9.93
N ALA A 225 -52.62 17.18 -9.89
CA ALA A 225 -53.89 16.73 -10.42
C ALA A 225 -54.98 17.61 -9.78
N PRO A 226 -55.89 18.16 -10.57
CA PRO A 226 -56.96 18.99 -10.02
C PRO A 226 -57.68 18.18 -8.95
N PHE A 227 -57.75 18.73 -7.76
CA PHE A 227 -58.42 18.11 -6.62
C PHE A 227 -59.90 18.00 -6.99
N THR A 228 -60.26 16.89 -7.59
CA THR A 228 -61.68 16.53 -7.77
C THR A 228 -62.16 16.13 -6.37
N GLY A 229 -62.40 17.15 -5.55
CA GLY A 229 -63.03 16.98 -4.26
C GLY A 229 -64.38 16.36 -4.51
N GLY A 230 -64.51 15.10 -4.09
CA GLY A 230 -65.85 14.51 -3.95
C GLY A 230 -66.56 15.37 -2.91
N GLY A 231 -67.35 16.33 -3.42
CA GLY A 231 -68.26 17.07 -2.59
C GLY A 231 -69.21 16.07 -1.91
N MET A 232 -69.03 15.88 -0.61
CA MET A 232 -70.13 15.33 0.19
C MET A 232 -71.32 16.26 0.02
N ALA A 233 -72.28 15.85 -0.75
CA ALA A 233 -73.59 16.49 -0.80
C ALA A 233 -74.16 16.44 0.62
N VAL A 234 -74.08 17.53 1.33
CA VAL A 234 -74.77 17.70 2.61
C VAL A 234 -76.27 17.85 2.24
N SER A 235 -76.99 16.80 2.43
CA SER A 235 -78.46 16.80 2.28
C SER A 235 -79.01 17.76 3.36
N PRO A 236 -79.83 18.79 3.00
CA PRO A 236 -80.41 19.65 3.98
C PRO A 236 -81.47 18.81 4.74
N ASN A 237 -81.16 18.61 6.02
CA ASN A 237 -82.07 17.93 6.94
C ASN A 237 -83.28 18.84 7.19
N THR A 238 -84.45 18.49 6.58
CA THR A 238 -85.71 19.09 6.88
C THR A 238 -86.16 18.57 8.26
N ILE A 239 -86.17 19.44 9.25
CA ILE A 239 -86.76 19.21 10.56
C ILE A 239 -88.26 19.56 10.45
N PRO A 240 -89.18 18.72 11.04
CA PRO A 240 -90.65 18.94 11.02
C PRO A 240 -91.10 20.07 11.91
#